data_7d94a513ae55aebe7a8be0f94d8b2b84
#
_entry.id   7d94a513ae55aebe7a8be0f94d8b2b84
#
_cell.length_a   1.000
_cell.length_b   1.000
_cell.length_c   1.000
_cell.angle_alpha   90.00
_cell.angle_beta   90.00
_cell.angle_gamma   90.00
#
_symmetry.space_group_name_H-M   'P 1'
#
loop_
_entity.id
_entity.type
_entity.pdbx_description
1 polymer ?
#
loop_
_entity_poly.entity_id
_entity_poly.type
_entity_poly.pdbx_seq_one_letter_code
_entity_poly.pdbx_strand_id
1 'polypeptide(L)'
;VQQRMGIGDMIIFLPYIHAISKKLHTQVSILVKKDSKAEQLCAEDQHIEEIIYLDQNKKKLGRHDGWSGFFNLLNDIKEKKFDKIFIFNGSLRFLLLGKLSGIKSIYQYPLFTRKDNIVHSAKKLTERLIGEAVSTQPTLYLNKEKMEKAKTKYNFDKNFKHVCIGFSASGPTKRWNIEKYIKLAEEINKKKLCKFYLAGGRNDDELFKKFASSSISNSCVSFKDLTIRETLPIIQNCNIYIGNDTGWLHIASALNIKCLALFMDSPVQAYGKYSKNIFLVIPEGETEETTTHNTRGK
;
A
#
# COMPACT_ATOMS: atom_id res chain seq x y z
N VAL A 1 6.88 -4.13 13.87
CA VAL A 1 5.64 -4.94 13.87
C VAL A 1 4.47 -4.11 13.36
N GLN A 2 3.87 -4.50 12.25
CA GLN A 2 2.69 -3.86 11.66
C GLN A 2 1.56 -4.89 11.52
N GLN A 3 0.46 -4.66 12.25
CA GLN A 3 -0.67 -5.57 12.27
C GLN A 3 -1.75 -5.25 11.22
N ARG A 4 -1.74 -4.07 10.63
CA ARG A 4 -2.63 -3.70 9.53
C ARG A 4 -2.25 -4.43 8.25
N MET A 5 -3.20 -4.61 7.31
CA MET A 5 -3.26 -5.84 6.56
C MET A 5 -3.21 -5.66 5.07
N GLY A 6 -3.40 -4.46 4.58
CA GLY A 6 -3.50 -4.24 3.15
C GLY A 6 -2.17 -3.78 2.53
N ILE A 7 -2.12 -3.82 1.21
CA ILE A 7 -1.02 -3.26 0.40
C ILE A 7 -0.82 -1.77 0.72
N GLY A 8 -1.93 -1.02 0.82
CA GLY A 8 -1.88 0.40 1.14
C GLY A 8 -1.27 0.66 2.52
N ASP A 9 -1.69 -0.11 3.54
CA ASP A 9 -1.11 0.00 4.88
C ASP A 9 0.40 -0.28 4.87
N MET A 10 0.86 -1.30 4.13
CA MET A 10 2.28 -1.61 4.03
C MET A 10 3.07 -0.42 3.47
N ILE A 11 2.58 0.17 2.39
CA ILE A 11 3.23 1.30 1.73
C ILE A 11 3.27 2.54 2.62
N ILE A 12 2.18 2.86 3.30
CA ILE A 12 2.09 4.00 4.24
C ILE A 12 3.15 3.89 5.35
N PHE A 13 3.54 2.68 5.74
CA PHE A 13 4.54 2.47 6.80
C PHE A 13 5.99 2.44 6.30
N LEU A 14 6.26 2.33 5.01
CA LEU A 14 7.63 2.32 4.46
C LEU A 14 8.50 3.51 4.90
N PRO A 15 8.01 4.77 4.91
CA PRO A 15 8.83 5.90 5.36
C PRO A 15 9.40 5.72 6.77
N TYR A 16 8.60 5.15 7.67
CA TYR A 16 8.99 4.94 9.07
C TYR A 16 9.97 3.78 9.21
N ILE A 17 9.77 2.71 8.44
CA ILE A 17 10.70 1.57 8.35
C ILE A 17 12.06 2.06 7.84
N HIS A 18 12.07 2.83 6.76
CA HIS A 18 13.28 3.39 6.18
C HIS A 18 13.99 4.36 7.13
N ALA A 19 13.24 5.21 7.83
CA ALA A 19 13.80 6.15 8.81
C ALA A 19 14.48 5.40 9.96
N ILE A 20 13.86 4.33 10.49
CA ILE A 20 14.44 3.48 11.53
C ILE A 20 15.70 2.80 11.03
N SER A 21 15.68 2.18 9.85
CA SER A 21 16.84 1.52 9.24
C SER A 21 17.99 2.49 9.07
N LYS A 22 17.75 3.68 8.53
CA LYS A 22 18.77 4.73 8.36
C LYS A 22 19.36 5.17 9.70
N LYS A 23 18.52 5.44 10.70
CA LYS A 23 18.97 5.87 12.04
C LYS A 23 19.81 4.84 12.76
N LEU A 24 19.48 3.57 12.57
CA LEU A 24 20.21 2.45 13.18
C LEU A 24 21.42 1.99 12.34
N HIS A 25 21.60 2.53 11.14
CA HIS A 25 22.60 2.10 10.16
C HIS A 25 22.60 0.59 9.91
N THR A 26 21.41 0.00 9.87
CA THR A 26 21.23 -1.44 9.64
C THR A 26 19.92 -1.72 8.92
N GLN A 27 19.85 -2.84 8.22
CA GLN A 27 18.58 -3.34 7.70
C GLN A 27 17.68 -3.78 8.85
N VAL A 28 16.37 -3.80 8.63
CA VAL A 28 15.37 -4.18 9.63
C VAL A 28 14.53 -5.34 9.14
N SER A 29 14.20 -6.27 10.02
CA SER A 29 13.21 -7.30 9.74
C SER A 29 11.80 -6.77 10.02
N ILE A 30 10.84 -7.11 9.18
CA ILE A 30 9.45 -6.67 9.34
C ILE A 30 8.51 -7.84 9.63
N LEU A 31 7.67 -7.69 10.66
CA LEU A 31 6.60 -8.65 10.98
C LEU A 31 5.26 -8.12 10.45
N VAL A 32 4.75 -8.74 9.39
CA VAL A 32 3.57 -8.31 8.64
C VAL A 32 2.68 -9.49 8.25
N LYS A 33 1.45 -9.28 7.84
CA LYS A 33 0.59 -10.34 7.28
C LYS A 33 0.83 -10.53 5.78
N LYS A 34 0.49 -11.72 5.26
CA LYS A 34 0.61 -12.05 3.82
C LYS A 34 -0.17 -11.11 2.90
N ASP A 35 -1.32 -10.61 3.36
CA ASP A 35 -2.15 -9.68 2.58
C ASP A 35 -1.48 -8.32 2.31
N SER A 36 -0.42 -7.99 3.06
CA SER A 36 0.41 -6.81 2.81
C SER A 36 1.19 -6.90 1.50
N LYS A 37 1.41 -8.12 0.96
CA LYS A 37 2.23 -8.40 -0.22
C LYS A 37 3.66 -7.86 -0.13
N ALA A 38 4.19 -7.78 1.09
CA ALA A 38 5.51 -7.20 1.35
C ALA A 38 6.63 -7.82 0.52
N GLU A 39 6.61 -9.16 0.29
CA GLU A 39 7.60 -9.85 -0.54
C GLU A 39 7.60 -9.42 -2.02
N GLN A 40 6.45 -8.89 -2.49
CA GLN A 40 6.34 -8.40 -3.86
C GLN A 40 6.68 -6.91 -3.96
N LEU A 41 6.38 -6.15 -2.91
CA LEU A 41 6.62 -4.72 -2.84
C LEU A 41 8.08 -4.38 -2.51
N CYS A 42 8.67 -5.12 -1.57
CA CYS A 42 9.96 -4.79 -0.94
C CYS A 42 11.11 -5.69 -1.39
N ALA A 43 10.94 -6.44 -2.47
CA ALA A 43 11.95 -7.40 -2.94
C ALA A 43 13.32 -6.77 -3.28
N GLU A 44 13.36 -5.47 -3.52
CA GLU A 44 14.56 -4.70 -3.89
C GLU A 44 14.84 -3.59 -2.87
N ASP A 45 14.19 -3.66 -1.70
CA ASP A 45 14.33 -2.66 -0.65
C ASP A 45 15.58 -2.92 0.21
N GLN A 46 16.59 -2.10 0.03
CA GLN A 46 17.86 -2.20 0.75
C GLN A 46 17.76 -1.92 2.26
N HIS A 47 16.62 -1.44 2.77
CA HIS A 47 16.38 -1.17 4.18
C HIS A 47 15.76 -2.35 4.92
N ILE A 48 15.27 -3.36 4.18
CA ILE A 48 14.57 -4.52 4.74
C ILE A 48 15.43 -5.76 4.54
N GLU A 49 15.79 -6.43 5.63
CA GLU A 49 16.55 -7.67 5.64
C GLU A 49 15.66 -8.90 5.44
N GLU A 50 14.58 -8.96 6.22
CA GLU A 50 13.72 -10.14 6.26
C GLU A 50 12.26 -9.75 6.43
N ILE A 51 11.37 -10.53 5.79
CA ILE A 51 9.93 -10.42 5.95
C ILE A 51 9.44 -11.63 6.73
N ILE A 52 9.01 -11.41 7.96
CA ILE A 52 8.42 -12.42 8.84
C ILE A 52 6.91 -12.33 8.73
N TYR A 53 6.25 -13.45 8.46
CA TYR A 53 4.80 -13.44 8.31
C TYR A 53 4.07 -13.74 9.61
N LEU A 54 3.19 -12.82 9.99
CA LEU A 54 2.20 -13.03 11.03
C LEU A 54 1.03 -13.85 10.46
N ASP A 55 1.07 -15.15 10.69
CA ASP A 55 0.02 -16.07 10.25
C ASP A 55 -1.15 -16.06 11.23
N GLN A 56 -2.05 -15.12 11.02
CA GLN A 56 -3.33 -15.00 11.74
C GLN A 56 -4.49 -15.03 10.76
N ASN A 57 -5.45 -15.88 10.99
CA ASN A 57 -6.62 -16.04 10.12
C ASN A 57 -7.90 -16.17 10.93
N LYS A 58 -8.84 -15.24 10.75
CA LYS A 58 -10.14 -15.25 11.45
C LYS A 58 -11.05 -16.43 11.08
N LYS A 59 -10.86 -17.04 9.90
CA LYS A 59 -11.72 -18.13 9.38
C LYS A 59 -11.13 -19.52 9.61
N LYS A 60 -9.80 -19.63 9.65
CA LYS A 60 -9.07 -20.87 9.93
C LYS A 60 -8.00 -20.52 10.94
N LEU A 61 -7.83 -21.29 12.00
CA LEU A 61 -6.77 -21.07 12.97
C LEU A 61 -5.41 -21.02 12.27
N GLY A 62 -4.83 -19.82 12.18
CA GLY A 62 -3.45 -19.65 11.72
C GLY A 62 -2.45 -20.08 12.79
N ARG A 63 -1.20 -20.33 12.39
CA ARG A 63 -0.12 -20.75 13.29
C ARG A 63 0.07 -19.80 14.49
N HIS A 64 -0.27 -18.52 14.33
CA HIS A 64 -0.07 -17.47 15.35
C HIS A 64 -1.39 -17.02 16.00
N ASP A 65 -2.47 -17.78 15.90
CA ASP A 65 -3.74 -17.46 16.56
C ASP A 65 -3.85 -18.08 17.96
N GLY A 66 -4.65 -17.45 18.81
CA GLY A 66 -4.91 -17.90 20.19
C GLY A 66 -3.67 -17.89 21.08
N TRP A 67 -3.73 -18.66 22.18
CA TRP A 67 -2.64 -18.76 23.16
C TRP A 67 -1.47 -19.60 22.61
N SER A 68 -1.74 -20.75 22.01
CA SER A 68 -0.70 -21.58 21.40
C SER A 68 0.04 -20.82 20.30
N GLY A 69 -0.68 -20.08 19.47
CA GLY A 69 -0.09 -19.25 18.44
C GLY A 69 0.71 -18.06 18.98
N PHE A 70 0.44 -17.59 20.20
CA PHE A 70 1.31 -16.64 20.87
C PHE A 70 2.68 -17.25 21.17
N PHE A 71 2.73 -18.46 21.71
CA PHE A 71 3.99 -19.14 22.01
C PHE A 71 4.76 -19.53 20.75
N ASN A 72 4.06 -19.92 19.68
CA ASN A 72 4.71 -20.14 18.38
C ASN A 72 5.41 -18.88 17.88
N LEU A 73 4.70 -17.74 17.88
CA LEU A 73 5.29 -16.46 17.48
C LEU A 73 6.43 -16.03 18.41
N LEU A 74 6.29 -16.28 19.71
CA LEU A 74 7.33 -16.00 20.70
C LEU A 74 8.64 -16.75 20.38
N ASN A 75 8.53 -18.03 20.06
CA ASN A 75 9.68 -18.85 19.69
C ASN A 75 10.31 -18.36 18.39
N ASP A 76 9.49 -18.09 17.35
CA ASP A 76 9.97 -17.56 16.08
C ASP A 76 10.75 -16.25 16.23
N ILE A 77 10.28 -15.35 17.10
CA ILE A 77 10.95 -14.06 17.35
C ILE A 77 12.19 -14.24 18.24
N LYS A 78 12.14 -15.12 19.24
CA LYS A 78 13.26 -15.39 20.15
C LYS A 78 14.47 -15.97 19.42
N GLU A 79 14.24 -16.87 18.47
CA GLU A 79 15.30 -17.45 17.62
C GLU A 79 16.08 -16.41 16.81
N LYS A 80 15.44 -15.31 16.45
CA LYS A 80 16.05 -14.21 15.67
C LYS A 80 16.99 -13.31 16.49
N LYS A 81 16.94 -13.36 17.82
CA LYS A 81 17.83 -12.62 18.74
C LYS A 81 17.85 -11.10 18.48
N PHE A 82 16.69 -10.49 18.23
CA PHE A 82 16.60 -9.06 18.03
C PHE A 82 16.96 -8.26 19.30
N ASP A 83 17.67 -7.14 19.15
CA ASP A 83 17.96 -6.21 20.24
C ASP A 83 16.85 -5.19 20.46
N LYS A 84 16.12 -4.82 19.41
CA LYS A 84 15.10 -3.77 19.43
C LYS A 84 13.84 -4.21 18.69
N ILE A 85 12.68 -3.77 19.17
CA ILE A 85 11.40 -3.98 18.49
C ILE A 85 10.58 -2.69 18.45
N PHE A 86 10.04 -2.38 17.28
CA PHE A 86 9.17 -1.23 17.03
C PHE A 86 7.76 -1.73 16.73
N ILE A 87 6.79 -1.38 17.57
CA ILE A 87 5.42 -1.91 17.52
C ILE A 87 4.46 -0.79 17.14
N PHE A 88 4.05 -0.75 15.89
CA PHE A 88 3.13 0.25 15.35
C PHE A 88 1.65 -0.10 15.62
N ASN A 89 1.37 -0.46 16.84
CA ASN A 89 0.02 -0.68 17.38
C ASN A 89 0.03 -0.65 18.92
N GLY A 90 -1.15 -0.52 19.53
CA GLY A 90 -1.33 -0.50 21.00
C GLY A 90 -1.66 -1.87 21.58
N SER A 91 -1.24 -2.99 21.00
CA SER A 91 -1.59 -4.34 21.43
C SER A 91 -0.69 -4.82 22.58
N LEU A 92 -1.31 -5.20 23.70
CA LEU A 92 -0.62 -5.84 24.84
C LEU A 92 0.08 -7.15 24.42
N ARG A 93 -0.50 -7.89 23.47
CA ARG A 93 0.08 -9.13 22.94
C ARG A 93 1.49 -8.91 22.38
N PHE A 94 1.71 -7.87 21.59
CA PHE A 94 3.03 -7.59 21.01
C PHE A 94 4.00 -6.99 22.03
N LEU A 95 3.50 -6.26 23.03
CA LEU A 95 4.33 -5.82 24.16
C LEU A 95 4.87 -7.02 24.94
N LEU A 96 4.00 -7.96 25.29
CA LEU A 96 4.39 -9.20 25.99
C LEU A 96 5.33 -10.04 25.13
N LEU A 97 5.08 -10.13 23.82
CA LEU A 97 5.98 -10.80 22.88
C LEU A 97 7.40 -10.25 22.97
N GLY A 98 7.55 -8.92 22.89
CA GLY A 98 8.86 -8.28 23.00
C GLY A 98 9.55 -8.55 24.33
N LYS A 99 8.82 -8.41 25.45
CA LYS A 99 9.38 -8.67 26.78
C LYS A 99 9.82 -10.13 26.98
N LEU A 100 8.98 -11.08 26.59
CA LEU A 100 9.25 -12.50 26.81
C LEU A 100 10.27 -13.05 25.80
N SER A 101 10.48 -12.39 24.66
CA SER A 101 11.55 -12.75 23.71
C SER A 101 12.95 -12.33 24.17
N GLY A 102 13.08 -11.61 25.29
CA GLY A 102 14.35 -11.10 25.78
C GLY A 102 14.86 -9.86 25.02
N ILE A 103 14.00 -9.18 24.26
CA ILE A 103 14.35 -7.97 23.52
C ILE A 103 14.57 -6.81 24.51
N LYS A 104 15.75 -6.21 24.46
CA LYS A 104 16.18 -5.17 25.43
C LYS A 104 15.43 -3.86 25.27
N SER A 105 15.14 -3.45 24.04
CA SER A 105 14.50 -2.15 23.76
C SER A 105 13.18 -2.33 23.03
N ILE A 106 12.07 -1.92 23.66
CA ILE A 106 10.71 -2.04 23.12
C ILE A 106 10.12 -0.66 22.95
N TYR A 107 9.73 -0.34 21.74
CA TYR A 107 9.10 0.92 21.35
C TYR A 107 7.71 0.65 20.81
N GLN A 108 6.69 1.25 21.39
CA GLN A 108 5.30 0.96 21.07
C GLN A 108 4.42 2.22 21.16
N TYR A 109 3.28 2.21 20.45
CA TYR A 109 2.20 3.14 20.74
C TYR A 109 1.71 2.97 22.18
N PRO A 110 1.22 4.03 22.82
CA PRO A 110 0.58 3.89 24.14
C PRO A 110 -0.50 2.81 24.07
N LEU A 111 -0.58 1.98 25.12
CA LEU A 111 -1.62 0.97 25.24
C LEU A 111 -2.99 1.65 25.41
N PHE A 112 -4.03 1.02 24.89
CA PHE A 112 -5.43 1.44 25.06
C PHE A 112 -5.77 2.84 24.50
N THR A 113 -4.92 3.43 23.67
CA THR A 113 -5.24 4.69 23.00
C THR A 113 -6.33 4.52 21.95
N ARG A 114 -7.19 5.55 21.81
CA ARG A 114 -8.16 5.62 20.71
C ARG A 114 -7.43 5.57 19.38
N LYS A 115 -8.11 5.03 18.36
CA LYS A 115 -7.59 4.94 17.01
C LYS A 115 -7.38 6.34 16.42
N ASP A 116 -6.19 6.86 16.52
CA ASP A 116 -5.75 8.04 15.82
C ASP A 116 -5.48 7.75 14.34
N ASN A 117 -5.27 8.83 13.58
CA ASN A 117 -4.76 8.73 12.22
C ASN A 117 -3.47 7.91 12.20
N ILE A 118 -3.44 6.87 11.35
CA ILE A 118 -2.33 5.90 11.29
C ILE A 118 -1.00 6.56 10.90
N VAL A 119 -1.04 7.53 9.99
CA VAL A 119 0.13 8.28 9.54
C VAL A 119 0.68 9.13 10.68
N HIS A 120 -0.20 9.86 11.37
CA HIS A 120 0.19 10.72 12.50
C HIS A 120 0.81 9.91 13.64
N SER A 121 0.17 8.81 14.05
CA SER A 121 0.67 7.95 15.13
C SER A 121 2.03 7.33 14.79
N ALA A 122 2.20 6.84 13.54
CA ALA A 122 3.46 6.26 13.10
C ALA A 122 4.58 7.31 13.03
N LYS A 123 4.28 8.47 12.49
CA LYS A 123 5.20 9.61 12.42
C LYS A 123 5.66 10.01 13.82
N LYS A 124 4.72 10.28 14.73
CA LYS A 124 5.02 10.70 16.09
C LYS A 124 5.88 9.69 16.85
N LEU A 125 5.56 8.39 16.75
CA LEU A 125 6.40 7.35 17.38
C LEU A 125 7.81 7.39 16.80
N THR A 126 7.95 7.41 15.48
CA THR A 126 9.24 7.35 14.81
C THR A 126 10.08 8.59 15.12
N GLU A 127 9.52 9.80 15.00
CA GLU A 127 10.21 11.05 15.31
C GLU A 127 10.72 11.12 16.76
N ARG A 128 9.90 10.65 17.70
CA ARG A 128 10.33 10.55 19.12
C ARG A 128 11.53 9.63 19.31
N LEU A 129 11.63 8.58 18.48
CA LEU A 129 12.70 7.57 18.60
C LEU A 129 13.99 8.00 17.93
N ILE A 130 13.90 8.63 16.76
CA ILE A 130 15.07 9.01 15.97
C ILE A 130 15.57 10.44 16.31
N GLY A 131 14.74 11.26 16.98
CA GLY A 131 15.07 12.62 17.39
C GLY A 131 15.03 13.66 16.26
N GLU A 132 14.46 13.34 15.12
CA GLU A 132 14.37 14.21 13.95
C GLU A 132 13.06 14.03 13.18
N ALA A 133 12.69 15.02 12.34
CA ALA A 133 11.48 14.98 11.53
C ALA A 133 11.54 13.88 10.48
N VAL A 134 10.41 13.16 10.31
CA VAL A 134 10.27 12.06 9.35
C VAL A 134 9.31 12.43 8.25
N SER A 135 9.73 12.21 7.00
CA SER A 135 8.84 12.32 5.84
C SER A 135 7.74 11.27 5.90
N THR A 136 6.54 11.63 5.46
CA THR A 136 5.43 10.69 5.27
C THR A 136 5.38 10.11 3.85
N GLN A 137 6.23 10.61 2.95
CA GLN A 137 6.29 10.19 1.55
C GLN A 137 6.90 8.79 1.43
N PRO A 138 6.16 7.77 0.97
CA PRO A 138 6.71 6.44 0.75
C PRO A 138 7.58 6.38 -0.50
N THR A 139 8.47 5.40 -0.52
CA THR A 139 9.30 5.07 -1.67
C THR A 139 9.34 3.56 -1.85
N LEU A 140 9.12 3.09 -3.08
CA LEU A 140 9.40 1.72 -3.50
C LEU A 140 10.67 1.72 -4.34
N TYR A 141 11.54 0.78 -4.09
CA TYR A 141 12.81 0.62 -4.81
C TYR A 141 12.64 -0.39 -5.92
N LEU A 142 13.06 -0.02 -7.13
CA LEU A 142 13.02 -0.89 -8.31
C LEU A 142 14.37 -0.92 -9.00
N ASN A 143 14.73 -2.09 -9.51
CA ASN A 143 15.91 -2.29 -10.34
C ASN A 143 15.73 -1.58 -11.69
N LYS A 144 16.74 -0.79 -12.10
CA LYS A 144 16.75 -0.06 -13.37
C LYS A 144 16.59 -0.97 -14.59
N GLU A 145 17.22 -2.14 -14.57
CA GLU A 145 17.14 -3.11 -15.65
C GLU A 145 15.69 -3.60 -15.88
N LYS A 146 14.96 -3.88 -14.79
CA LYS A 146 13.55 -4.27 -14.88
C LYS A 146 12.66 -3.15 -15.45
N MET A 147 12.97 -1.90 -15.09
CA MET A 147 12.27 -0.74 -15.65
C MET A 147 12.49 -0.62 -17.15
N GLU A 148 13.71 -0.77 -17.62
CA GLU A 148 14.03 -0.71 -19.08
C GLU A 148 13.43 -1.91 -19.83
N LYS A 149 13.47 -3.12 -19.25
CA LYS A 149 12.78 -4.29 -19.82
C LYS A 149 11.27 -4.05 -19.95
N ALA A 150 10.64 -3.44 -18.93
CA ALA A 150 9.22 -3.10 -19.01
C ALA A 150 8.93 -2.04 -20.09
N LYS A 151 9.78 -1.01 -20.24
CA LYS A 151 9.64 -0.03 -21.31
C LYS A 151 9.63 -0.67 -22.69
N THR A 152 10.57 -1.57 -22.95
CA THR A 152 10.67 -2.28 -24.23
C THR A 152 9.47 -3.20 -24.44
N LYS A 153 9.17 -4.07 -23.45
CA LYS A 153 8.11 -5.07 -23.55
C LYS A 153 6.72 -4.45 -23.79
N TYR A 154 6.40 -3.35 -23.12
CA TYR A 154 5.09 -2.68 -23.20
C TYR A 154 5.08 -1.48 -24.14
N ASN A 155 6.18 -1.26 -24.88
CA ASN A 155 6.34 -0.18 -25.85
C ASN A 155 5.89 1.18 -25.27
N PHE A 156 6.66 1.68 -24.29
CA PHE A 156 6.45 3.01 -23.69
C PHE A 156 6.93 4.11 -24.65
N ASP A 157 6.22 4.26 -25.77
CA ASP A 157 6.49 5.29 -26.77
C ASP A 157 6.09 6.68 -26.26
N LYS A 158 6.98 7.66 -26.44
CA LYS A 158 6.78 9.07 -26.02
C LYS A 158 5.64 9.78 -26.74
N ASN A 159 5.20 9.26 -27.90
CA ASN A 159 4.06 9.78 -28.66
C ASN A 159 2.74 9.54 -27.94
N PHE A 160 2.69 8.56 -27.03
CA PHE A 160 1.52 8.25 -26.23
C PHE A 160 1.63 8.79 -24.81
N LYS A 161 0.51 9.09 -24.20
CA LYS A 161 0.41 9.24 -22.74
C LYS A 161 0.07 7.88 -22.13
N HIS A 162 0.82 7.50 -21.12
CA HIS A 162 0.69 6.24 -20.41
C HIS A 162 -0.07 6.47 -19.11
N VAL A 163 -1.29 5.95 -19.03
CA VAL A 163 -2.23 6.18 -17.92
C VAL A 163 -2.49 4.86 -17.21
N CYS A 164 -2.19 4.78 -15.91
CA CYS A 164 -2.60 3.64 -15.09
C CYS A 164 -4.00 3.91 -14.52
N ILE A 165 -4.95 3.01 -14.74
CA ILE A 165 -6.33 3.12 -14.25
C ILE A 165 -6.57 2.07 -13.17
N GLY A 166 -6.77 2.51 -11.93
CA GLY A 166 -7.10 1.66 -10.77
C GLY A 166 -8.59 1.66 -10.47
N PHE A 167 -9.35 0.83 -11.18
CA PHE A 167 -10.81 0.78 -11.07
C PHE A 167 -11.31 -0.17 -9.97
N SER A 168 -10.46 -1.04 -9.43
CA SER A 168 -10.83 -1.96 -8.35
C SER A 168 -11.06 -1.22 -7.01
N ALA A 169 -11.78 -1.86 -6.09
CA ALA A 169 -11.93 -1.40 -4.72
C ALA A 169 -12.25 -2.55 -3.77
N SER A 170 -11.99 -2.37 -2.47
CA SER A 170 -12.28 -3.36 -1.43
C SER A 170 -13.77 -3.57 -1.14
N GLY A 171 -14.64 -2.71 -1.68
CA GLY A 171 -16.09 -2.79 -1.55
C GLY A 171 -16.81 -1.94 -2.61
N PRO A 172 -18.08 -2.22 -2.87
CA PRO A 172 -18.85 -1.53 -3.92
C PRO A 172 -19.01 -0.03 -3.66
N THR A 173 -19.16 0.40 -2.41
CA THR A 173 -19.31 1.81 -2.03
C THR A 173 -18.04 2.64 -2.26
N LYS A 174 -16.88 1.99 -2.30
CA LYS A 174 -15.58 2.62 -2.57
C LYS A 174 -15.24 2.68 -4.06
N ARG A 175 -16.08 2.12 -4.90
CA ARG A 175 -15.82 1.97 -6.33
C ARG A 175 -16.56 3.04 -7.13
N TRP A 176 -15.81 3.83 -7.89
CA TRP A 176 -16.43 4.64 -8.93
C TRP A 176 -16.91 3.74 -10.07
N ASN A 177 -18.01 4.11 -10.71
CA ASN A 177 -18.66 3.29 -11.73
C ASN A 177 -17.73 3.00 -12.91
N ILE A 178 -17.71 1.74 -13.38
CA ILE A 178 -16.79 1.29 -14.42
C ILE A 178 -17.08 1.93 -15.78
N GLU A 179 -18.33 2.17 -16.10
CA GLU A 179 -18.76 2.83 -17.35
C GLU A 179 -18.24 4.27 -17.39
N LYS A 180 -18.17 4.95 -16.23
CA LYS A 180 -17.58 6.28 -16.13
C LYS A 180 -16.06 6.26 -16.32
N TYR A 181 -15.34 5.21 -15.85
CA TYR A 181 -13.93 5.04 -16.14
C TYR A 181 -13.66 4.83 -17.64
N ILE A 182 -14.47 4.01 -18.29
CA ILE A 182 -14.39 3.77 -19.74
C ILE A 182 -14.63 5.08 -20.50
N LYS A 183 -15.70 5.78 -20.20
CA LYS A 183 -16.02 7.08 -20.81
C LYS A 183 -14.89 8.10 -20.60
N LEU A 184 -14.35 8.19 -19.39
CA LEU A 184 -13.21 9.07 -19.09
C LEU A 184 -11.99 8.73 -19.96
N ALA A 185 -11.67 7.44 -20.09
CA ALA A 185 -10.54 7.00 -20.90
C ALA A 185 -10.77 7.27 -22.39
N GLU A 186 -11.99 7.08 -22.90
CA GLU A 186 -12.37 7.45 -24.26
C GLU A 186 -12.22 8.95 -24.52
N GLU A 187 -12.69 9.80 -23.62
CA GLU A 187 -12.59 11.27 -23.74
C GLU A 187 -11.13 11.75 -23.69
N ILE A 188 -10.31 11.15 -22.83
CA ILE A 188 -8.88 11.45 -22.78
C ILE A 188 -8.20 11.04 -24.09
N ASN A 189 -8.51 9.85 -24.60
CA ASN A 189 -7.90 9.32 -25.82
C ASN A 189 -8.27 10.13 -27.09
N LYS A 190 -9.48 10.70 -27.16
CA LYS A 190 -9.88 11.64 -28.22
C LYS A 190 -9.02 12.90 -28.25
N LYS A 191 -8.62 13.41 -27.08
CA LYS A 191 -7.81 14.63 -26.94
C LYS A 191 -6.32 14.37 -27.13
N LYS A 192 -5.84 13.19 -26.74
CA LYS A 192 -4.43 12.82 -26.79
C LYS A 192 -4.30 11.30 -26.84
N LEU A 193 -3.52 10.79 -27.78
CA LEU A 193 -3.26 9.35 -27.90
C LEU A 193 -2.71 8.78 -26.58
N CYS A 194 -3.39 7.77 -26.04
CA CYS A 194 -3.08 7.17 -24.76
C CYS A 194 -2.91 5.65 -24.87
N LYS A 195 -2.10 5.10 -23.97
CA LYS A 195 -2.13 3.70 -23.57
C LYS A 195 -2.58 3.60 -22.12
N PHE A 196 -3.51 2.72 -21.85
CA PHE A 196 -4.12 2.54 -20.54
C PHE A 196 -3.65 1.22 -19.93
N TYR A 197 -3.19 1.27 -18.69
CA TYR A 197 -2.75 0.12 -17.92
C TYR A 197 -3.77 -0.13 -16.81
N LEU A 198 -4.50 -1.24 -16.93
CA LEU A 198 -5.69 -1.52 -16.13
C LEU A 198 -5.30 -2.26 -14.85
N ALA A 199 -5.31 -1.57 -13.72
CA ALA A 199 -4.95 -2.08 -12.42
C ALA A 199 -6.17 -2.60 -11.65
N GLY A 200 -6.28 -3.91 -11.53
CA GLY A 200 -7.31 -4.64 -10.81
C GLY A 200 -6.78 -5.97 -10.30
N GLY A 201 -7.60 -6.73 -9.61
CA GLY A 201 -7.27 -8.06 -9.10
C GLY A 201 -8.05 -9.17 -9.81
N ARG A 202 -7.76 -10.43 -9.47
CA ARG A 202 -8.46 -11.60 -10.03
C ARG A 202 -9.98 -11.59 -9.81
N ASN A 203 -10.45 -10.89 -8.77
CA ASN A 203 -11.89 -10.78 -8.47
C ASN A 203 -12.60 -9.71 -9.31
N ASP A 204 -11.89 -8.99 -10.18
CA ASP A 204 -12.43 -7.90 -10.99
C ASP A 204 -12.67 -8.32 -12.47
N ASP A 205 -12.80 -9.63 -12.74
CA ASP A 205 -12.95 -10.19 -14.09
C ASP A 205 -14.03 -9.51 -14.92
N GLU A 206 -15.21 -9.28 -14.35
CA GLU A 206 -16.30 -8.62 -15.04
C GLU A 206 -15.98 -7.16 -15.43
N LEU A 207 -15.18 -6.48 -14.61
CA LEU A 207 -14.75 -5.12 -14.89
C LEU A 207 -13.72 -5.09 -16.03
N PHE A 208 -12.79 -6.05 -16.06
CA PHE A 208 -11.85 -6.22 -17.17
C PHE A 208 -12.57 -6.53 -18.49
N LYS A 209 -13.61 -7.39 -18.48
CA LYS A 209 -14.43 -7.69 -19.65
C LYS A 209 -15.11 -6.43 -20.22
N LYS A 210 -15.61 -5.54 -19.38
CA LYS A 210 -16.20 -4.27 -19.82
C LYS A 210 -15.20 -3.38 -20.56
N PHE A 211 -13.97 -3.26 -20.06
CA PHE A 211 -12.89 -2.57 -20.78
C PHE A 211 -12.54 -3.26 -22.11
N ALA A 212 -12.46 -4.59 -22.11
CA ALA A 212 -12.17 -5.38 -23.32
C ALA A 212 -13.25 -5.23 -24.40
N SER A 213 -14.50 -4.92 -24.03
CA SER A 213 -15.61 -4.67 -24.95
C SER A 213 -15.77 -3.19 -25.35
N SER A 214 -14.92 -2.29 -24.86
CA SER A 214 -14.99 -0.86 -25.15
C SER A 214 -14.23 -0.47 -26.42
N SER A 215 -14.51 0.74 -26.94
CA SER A 215 -13.84 1.28 -28.14
C SER A 215 -12.34 1.49 -27.98
N ILE A 216 -11.87 1.57 -26.71
CA ILE A 216 -10.43 1.76 -26.38
C ILE A 216 -9.69 0.47 -26.06
N SER A 217 -10.32 -0.69 -26.22
CA SER A 217 -9.76 -2.01 -25.88
C SER A 217 -8.36 -2.23 -26.42
N ASN A 218 -8.10 -1.85 -27.67
CA ASN A 218 -6.80 -1.97 -28.35
C ASN A 218 -5.70 -1.08 -27.71
N SER A 219 -6.06 -0.08 -26.92
CA SER A 219 -5.14 0.80 -26.20
C SER A 219 -4.94 0.37 -24.76
N CYS A 220 -5.53 -0.75 -24.32
CA CYS A 220 -5.52 -1.23 -22.93
C CYS A 220 -4.55 -2.41 -22.74
N VAL A 221 -3.82 -2.37 -21.63
CA VAL A 221 -2.97 -3.47 -21.12
C VAL A 221 -3.53 -3.88 -19.75
N SER A 222 -3.98 -5.13 -19.62
CA SER A 222 -4.55 -5.66 -18.38
C SER A 222 -3.48 -6.15 -17.41
N PHE A 223 -3.62 -5.86 -16.13
CA PHE A 223 -2.79 -6.41 -15.05
C PHE A 223 -3.39 -7.68 -14.42
N LYS A 224 -4.52 -8.18 -14.92
CA LYS A 224 -5.27 -9.30 -14.35
C LYS A 224 -4.39 -10.51 -14.00
N ASP A 225 -3.51 -10.89 -14.94
CA ASP A 225 -2.68 -12.08 -14.83
C ASP A 225 -1.24 -11.79 -14.38
N LEU A 226 -0.96 -10.54 -14.02
CA LEU A 226 0.34 -10.12 -13.51
C LEU A 226 0.38 -10.16 -11.97
N THR A 227 1.51 -10.52 -11.43
CA THR A 227 1.80 -10.32 -10.02
C THR A 227 2.02 -8.83 -9.73
N ILE A 228 1.85 -8.40 -8.48
CA ILE A 228 2.12 -7.01 -8.10
C ILE A 228 3.55 -6.64 -8.48
N ARG A 229 4.53 -7.52 -8.22
CA ARG A 229 5.94 -7.29 -8.54
C ARG A 229 6.16 -7.02 -10.03
N GLU A 230 5.46 -7.72 -10.92
CA GLU A 230 5.56 -7.50 -12.37
C GLU A 230 4.93 -6.18 -12.81
N THR A 231 3.94 -5.67 -12.07
CA THR A 231 3.28 -4.41 -12.42
C THR A 231 4.06 -3.17 -11.98
N LEU A 232 4.92 -3.27 -10.95
CA LEU A 232 5.65 -2.11 -10.41
C LEU A 232 6.46 -1.37 -11.49
N PRO A 233 7.30 -2.02 -12.32
CA PRO A 233 8.07 -1.33 -13.36
C PRO A 233 7.19 -0.79 -14.48
N ILE A 234 5.99 -1.35 -14.69
CA ILE A 234 5.03 -0.82 -15.67
C ILE A 234 4.42 0.49 -15.12
N ILE A 235 3.93 0.48 -13.88
CA ILE A 235 3.34 1.66 -13.23
C ILE A 235 4.36 2.79 -13.16
N GLN A 236 5.62 2.50 -12.81
CA GLN A 236 6.66 3.53 -12.72
C GLN A 236 6.94 4.24 -14.05
N ASN A 237 6.68 3.60 -15.17
CA ASN A 237 6.80 4.20 -16.49
C ASN A 237 5.54 4.97 -16.94
N CYS A 238 4.45 4.93 -16.17
CA CYS A 238 3.24 5.70 -16.47
C CYS A 238 3.43 7.20 -16.15
N ASN A 239 2.69 8.04 -16.86
CA ASN A 239 2.68 9.49 -16.63
C ASN A 239 1.79 9.88 -15.44
N ILE A 240 0.70 9.12 -15.24
CA ILE A 240 -0.31 9.41 -14.22
C ILE A 240 -1.04 8.12 -13.82
N TYR A 241 -1.47 8.08 -12.57
CA TYR A 241 -2.46 7.12 -12.08
C TYR A 241 -3.81 7.82 -11.90
N ILE A 242 -4.90 7.17 -12.29
CA ILE A 242 -6.28 7.62 -12.04
C ILE A 242 -7.04 6.44 -11.45
N GLY A 243 -7.61 6.58 -10.26
CA GLY A 243 -8.31 5.44 -9.68
C GLY A 243 -8.84 5.64 -8.27
N ASN A 244 -9.52 4.60 -7.77
CA ASN A 244 -10.07 4.57 -6.41
C ASN A 244 -8.97 4.47 -5.33
N ASP A 245 -9.34 4.77 -4.08
CA ASP A 245 -8.51 4.49 -2.90
C ASP A 245 -8.33 2.98 -2.70
N THR A 246 -7.23 2.45 -3.21
CA THR A 246 -6.83 1.04 -3.16
C THR A 246 -5.32 0.88 -3.06
N GLY A 247 -4.85 -0.36 -2.90
CA GLY A 247 -3.41 -0.66 -2.92
C GLY A 247 -2.68 -0.11 -4.15
N TRP A 248 -3.34 -0.05 -5.31
CA TRP A 248 -2.76 0.49 -6.55
C TRP A 248 -2.45 1.98 -6.48
N LEU A 249 -3.32 2.78 -5.84
CA LEU A 249 -3.08 4.20 -5.58
C LEU A 249 -1.79 4.39 -4.78
N HIS A 250 -1.65 3.62 -3.70
CA HIS A 250 -0.51 3.72 -2.80
C HIS A 250 0.78 3.28 -3.49
N ILE A 251 0.73 2.21 -4.31
CA ILE A 251 1.84 1.77 -5.15
C ILE A 251 2.28 2.89 -6.09
N ALA A 252 1.37 3.46 -6.87
CA ALA A 252 1.68 4.52 -7.82
C ALA A 252 2.29 5.75 -7.11
N SER A 253 1.74 6.14 -5.98
CA SER A 253 2.26 7.23 -5.13
C SER A 253 3.68 6.97 -4.64
N ALA A 254 3.98 5.73 -4.20
CA ALA A 254 5.30 5.33 -3.71
C ALA A 254 6.34 5.18 -4.84
N LEU A 255 5.88 4.96 -6.06
CA LEU A 255 6.68 5.00 -7.29
C LEU A 255 6.85 6.43 -7.85
N ASN A 256 6.45 7.44 -7.09
CA ASN A 256 6.54 8.87 -7.45
C ASN A 256 5.71 9.27 -8.68
N ILE A 257 4.62 8.57 -8.95
CA ILE A 257 3.67 8.91 -10.00
C ILE A 257 2.60 9.85 -9.45
N LYS A 258 2.22 10.87 -10.20
CA LYS A 258 1.07 11.72 -9.87
C LYS A 258 -0.21 10.89 -9.91
N CYS A 259 -1.02 10.98 -8.86
CA CYS A 259 -2.22 10.18 -8.68
C CYS A 259 -3.45 11.06 -8.56
N LEU A 260 -4.39 10.95 -9.49
CA LEU A 260 -5.73 11.47 -9.33
C LEU A 260 -6.57 10.41 -8.61
N ALA A 261 -6.84 10.63 -7.34
CA ALA A 261 -7.38 9.63 -6.43
C ALA A 261 -8.86 9.90 -6.09
N LEU A 262 -9.73 8.96 -6.44
CA LEU A 262 -11.16 9.04 -6.17
C LEU A 262 -11.47 8.41 -4.80
N PHE A 263 -11.84 9.26 -3.84
CA PHE A 263 -12.23 8.86 -2.49
C PHE A 263 -13.74 8.87 -2.37
N MET A 264 -14.40 7.73 -2.68
CA MET A 264 -15.86 7.62 -2.64
C MET A 264 -16.37 7.41 -1.21
N ASP A 265 -15.96 6.31 -0.56
CA ASP A 265 -16.34 5.95 0.81
C ASP A 265 -15.06 5.49 1.55
N SER A 266 -14.10 6.40 1.67
CA SER A 266 -12.79 6.13 2.26
C SER A 266 -12.29 7.32 3.08
N PRO A 267 -11.61 7.09 4.22
CA PRO A 267 -11.13 8.17 5.07
C PRO A 267 -9.94 8.91 4.44
N VAL A 268 -10.25 10.04 3.81
CA VAL A 268 -9.27 10.93 3.14
C VAL A 268 -8.10 11.29 4.06
N GLN A 269 -8.41 11.65 5.33
CA GLN A 269 -7.38 12.06 6.30
C GLN A 269 -6.35 10.97 6.60
N ALA A 270 -6.73 9.69 6.50
CA ALA A 270 -5.85 8.57 6.79
C ALA A 270 -5.08 8.07 5.56
N TYR A 271 -5.71 8.12 4.37
CA TYR A 271 -5.20 7.46 3.18
C TYR A 271 -4.91 8.39 2.01
N GLY A 272 -5.36 9.65 2.05
CA GLY A 272 -5.22 10.60 0.95
C GLY A 272 -4.13 11.66 1.16
N LYS A 273 -3.82 12.02 2.40
CA LYS A 273 -3.01 13.21 2.71
C LYS A 273 -1.56 12.95 3.13
N TYR A 274 -1.09 11.74 3.08
CA TYR A 274 0.27 11.40 3.51
C TYR A 274 1.33 11.62 2.41
N SER A 275 0.92 11.74 1.16
CA SER A 275 1.81 11.88 0.01
C SER A 275 1.48 13.10 -0.84
N LYS A 276 2.52 13.83 -1.24
CA LYS A 276 2.42 14.98 -2.19
C LYS A 276 2.00 14.57 -3.60
N ASN A 277 2.07 13.29 -3.94
CA ASN A 277 1.71 12.77 -5.25
C ASN A 277 0.21 12.47 -5.39
N ILE A 278 -0.57 12.55 -4.31
CA ILE A 278 -2.00 12.23 -4.31
C ILE A 278 -2.81 13.52 -4.41
N PHE A 279 -3.56 13.65 -5.51
CA PHE A 279 -4.52 14.71 -5.77
C PHE A 279 -5.92 14.13 -5.58
N LEU A 280 -6.67 14.70 -4.64
CA LEU A 280 -7.93 14.15 -4.16
C LEU A 280 -9.11 14.56 -5.05
N VAL A 281 -9.97 13.61 -5.34
CA VAL A 281 -11.33 13.82 -5.87
C VAL A 281 -12.30 13.17 -4.91
N ILE A 282 -13.20 13.96 -4.35
CA ILE A 282 -14.24 13.52 -3.43
C ILE A 282 -15.63 13.76 -4.07
N PRO A 283 -16.68 13.05 -3.64
CA PRO A 283 -18.04 13.26 -4.16
C PRO A 283 -18.52 14.69 -3.93
N GLU A 284 -19.33 15.17 -4.86
CA GLU A 284 -20.01 16.46 -4.73
C GLU A 284 -20.85 16.50 -3.46
N GLY A 285 -20.78 17.61 -2.73
CA GLY A 285 -21.48 17.79 -1.44
C GLY A 285 -20.77 17.20 -0.23
N GLU A 286 -19.67 16.46 -0.42
CA GLU A 286 -18.84 15.94 0.68
C GLU A 286 -17.63 16.85 0.94
N THR A 287 -17.13 16.80 2.19
CA THR A 287 -15.86 17.38 2.58
C THR A 287 -14.87 16.27 2.94
N GLU A 288 -13.59 16.61 3.10
CA GLU A 288 -12.58 15.64 3.55
C GLU A 288 -12.89 15.06 4.94
N GLU A 289 -13.55 15.84 5.81
CA GLU A 289 -13.99 15.43 7.13
C GLU A 289 -15.20 14.51 7.05
N THR A 290 -16.20 14.82 6.21
CA THR A 290 -17.43 14.01 6.06
C THR A 290 -17.12 12.66 5.43
N THR A 291 -16.27 12.58 4.42
CA THR A 291 -15.79 11.30 3.87
C THR A 291 -15.12 10.44 4.93
N THR A 292 -14.44 11.06 5.91
CA THR A 292 -13.84 10.34 7.05
C THR A 292 -14.89 9.85 8.06
N HIS A 293 -15.96 10.58 8.28
CA HIS A 293 -17.03 10.23 9.22
C HIS A 293 -17.94 9.13 8.70
N ASN A 294 -18.32 9.20 7.43
CA ASN A 294 -19.24 8.23 6.80
C ASN A 294 -18.69 6.80 6.80
N THR A 295 -17.38 6.63 6.84
CA THR A 295 -16.74 5.30 6.89
C THR A 295 -16.66 4.68 8.27
N ARG A 296 -16.95 5.44 9.34
CA ARG A 296 -16.86 4.95 10.74
C ARG A 296 -18.19 4.59 11.36
N GLY A 297 -19.30 4.98 10.74
CA GLY A 297 -20.65 4.83 11.28
C GLY A 297 -21.49 3.77 10.58
N LYS A 298 -20.93 2.99 9.67
CA LYS A 298 -21.65 1.91 8.96
C LYS A 298 -20.97 0.56 9.13
#